data_dfd5f614fd121bc9855b31d6b58160b1
#
_entry.id   dfd5f614fd121bc9855b31d6b58160b1
#
_cell.length_a   1.000
_cell.length_b   1.000
_cell.length_c   1.000
_cell.angle_alpha   90.00
_cell.angle_beta   90.00
_cell.angle_gamma   90.00
#
_symmetry.space_group_name_H-M   'P 1'
#
loop_
_entity.id
_entity.type
_entity.pdbx_description
1 polymer ?
#
loop_
_entity_poly.entity_id
_entity_poly.type
_entity_poly.pdbx_seq_one_letter_code
_entity_poly.pdbx_strand_id
1 'polypeptide(L)'
;MELQKIEIKIFAVEREPVPLTAFIDLFHGWIQASDGVYHDVADYSHMHQGPGIVLVAPDFHVSVDETGGRRGFLFSQKARLGGSNQERLARVFQSALEYCRRLQAEPALQGKIEFRFDEFEIVLNDRLLAPNGDESYRAFKAEIEPFVSRLFGGAPVSLQQESDARRRVRMRIQAMAPVDIAALLSHVGAKANGQAYIN
;
A
#
# COMPACT_ATOMS: atom_id res chain seq x y z
N MET A 1 16.66 -4.65 -11.68
CA MET A 1 16.07 -3.29 -11.72
C MET A 1 16.15 -2.67 -10.32
N GLU A 2 16.25 -1.35 -10.21
CA GLU A 2 16.15 -0.65 -8.91
C GLU A 2 14.69 -0.31 -8.62
N LEU A 3 14.14 -0.78 -7.49
CA LEU A 3 12.78 -0.47 -7.09
C LEU A 3 12.71 0.86 -6.34
N GLN A 4 12.05 1.83 -6.93
CA GLN A 4 11.72 3.12 -6.33
C GLN A 4 10.24 3.44 -6.60
N LYS A 5 9.68 4.47 -5.95
CA LYS A 5 8.28 4.86 -6.10
C LYS A 5 7.31 3.65 -5.98
N ILE A 6 7.56 2.84 -4.96
CA ILE A 6 6.78 1.64 -4.67
C ILE A 6 5.45 2.07 -4.06
N GLU A 7 4.37 1.47 -4.53
CA GLU A 7 3.03 1.61 -3.96
C GLU A 7 2.52 0.25 -3.49
N ILE A 8 1.87 0.23 -2.33
CA ILE A 8 1.21 -0.95 -1.77
C ILE A 8 -0.26 -0.63 -1.57
N LYS A 9 -1.14 -1.40 -2.22
CA LYS A 9 -2.59 -1.33 -2.01
C LYS A 9 -3.06 -2.57 -1.27
N ILE A 10 -3.59 -2.39 -0.06
CA ILE A 10 -4.22 -3.44 0.74
C ILE A 10 -5.73 -3.29 0.60
N PHE A 11 -6.42 -4.34 0.14
CA PHE A 11 -7.85 -4.29 -0.10
C PHE A 11 -8.65 -4.23 1.18
N ALA A 12 -9.75 -3.46 1.13
CA ALA A 12 -10.70 -3.34 2.22
C ALA A 12 -11.94 -4.21 2.00
N VAL A 13 -12.52 -4.66 3.09
CA VAL A 13 -13.88 -5.21 3.15
C VAL A 13 -14.69 -4.28 4.02
N GLU A 14 -15.76 -3.72 3.46
CA GLU A 14 -16.71 -2.90 4.21
C GLU A 14 -17.79 -3.81 4.77
N ARG A 15 -17.95 -3.82 6.08
CA ARG A 15 -19.08 -4.44 6.76
C ARG A 15 -20.30 -3.54 6.74
N GLU A 16 -20.05 -2.23 6.75
CA GLU A 16 -21.04 -1.18 6.57
C GLU A 16 -20.53 -0.18 5.52
N PRO A 17 -21.39 0.38 4.67
CA PRO A 17 -21.00 1.40 3.70
C PRO A 17 -20.41 2.63 4.39
N VAL A 18 -19.20 3.01 4.01
CA VAL A 18 -18.53 4.23 4.47
C VAL A 18 -18.35 5.16 3.27
N PRO A 19 -18.97 6.35 3.27
CA PRO A 19 -18.80 7.29 2.17
C PRO A 19 -17.35 7.79 2.12
N LEU A 20 -16.80 7.99 0.92
CA LEU A 20 -15.44 8.52 0.75
C LEU A 20 -15.23 9.85 1.49
N THR A 21 -16.24 10.70 1.56
CA THR A 21 -16.19 11.98 2.25
C THR A 21 -15.88 11.86 3.76
N ALA A 22 -16.23 10.72 4.39
CA ALA A 22 -15.89 10.49 5.80
C ALA A 22 -14.37 10.45 6.06
N PHE A 23 -13.58 10.10 5.04
CA PHE A 23 -12.11 10.08 5.15
C PHE A 23 -11.49 11.48 5.04
N ILE A 24 -12.21 12.47 4.53
CA ILE A 24 -11.73 13.87 4.48
C ILE A 24 -11.57 14.41 5.90
N ASP A 25 -12.62 14.31 6.71
CA ASP A 25 -12.58 14.79 8.10
C ASP A 25 -11.57 14.02 8.95
N LEU A 26 -11.49 12.71 8.72
CA LEU A 26 -10.52 11.85 9.39
C LEU A 26 -9.08 12.28 9.07
N PHE A 27 -8.75 12.49 7.80
CA PHE A 27 -7.41 12.90 7.38
C PHE A 27 -7.08 14.34 7.81
N HIS A 28 -8.06 15.25 7.84
CA HIS A 28 -7.87 16.56 8.48
C HIS A 28 -7.55 16.43 9.97
N GLY A 29 -8.20 15.51 10.68
CA GLY A 29 -7.87 15.19 12.07
C GLY A 29 -6.43 14.69 12.21
N TRP A 30 -5.95 13.86 11.29
CA TRP A 30 -4.55 13.42 11.29
C TRP A 30 -3.55 14.55 11.02
N ILE A 31 -3.89 15.50 10.13
CA ILE A 31 -3.06 16.71 9.91
C ILE A 31 -2.96 17.51 11.19
N GLN A 32 -4.10 17.78 11.85
CA GLN A 32 -4.15 18.58 13.07
C GLN A 32 -3.40 17.93 14.25
N ALA A 33 -3.42 16.58 14.32
CA ALA A 33 -2.74 15.83 15.36
C ALA A 33 -1.25 15.61 15.10
N SER A 34 -0.75 15.98 13.90
CA SER A 34 0.64 15.77 13.50
C SER A 34 1.39 17.12 13.45
N ASP A 35 2.66 17.11 13.82
CA ASP A 35 3.53 18.31 13.71
C ASP A 35 4.19 18.34 12.32
N GLY A 36 3.44 18.80 11.33
CA GLY A 36 3.95 19.04 9.96
C GLY A 36 4.26 17.79 9.13
N VAL A 37 3.80 16.61 9.55
CA VAL A 37 4.02 15.36 8.79
C VAL A 37 3.20 15.35 7.50
N TYR A 38 1.99 15.89 7.53
CA TYR A 38 1.09 15.96 6.38
C TYR A 38 0.84 17.40 5.99
N HIS A 39 0.57 17.64 4.70
CA HIS A 39 0.41 18.98 4.15
C HIS A 39 -1.03 19.26 3.71
N ASP A 40 -1.77 18.27 3.18
CA ASP A 40 -3.06 18.52 2.57
C ASP A 40 -3.91 17.25 2.42
N VAL A 41 -5.20 17.42 2.16
CA VAL A 41 -6.14 16.37 1.76
C VAL A 41 -6.69 16.69 0.38
N ALA A 42 -6.43 15.84 -0.60
CA ALA A 42 -6.96 15.96 -1.94
C ALA A 42 -8.16 15.04 -2.16
N ASP A 43 -9.28 15.63 -2.59
CA ASP A 43 -10.54 14.92 -2.86
C ASP A 43 -10.67 14.61 -4.36
N TYR A 44 -10.57 13.31 -4.68
CA TYR A 44 -10.82 12.74 -6.00
C TYR A 44 -12.06 11.84 -6.03
N SER A 45 -12.97 11.97 -5.06
CA SER A 45 -14.20 11.15 -4.96
C SER A 45 -15.12 11.29 -6.18
N HIS A 46 -15.00 12.40 -6.91
CA HIS A 46 -15.74 12.66 -8.16
C HIS A 46 -15.21 11.82 -9.35
N MET A 47 -14.05 11.20 -9.23
CA MET A 47 -13.48 10.36 -10.28
C MET A 47 -13.94 8.91 -10.13
N HIS A 48 -14.67 8.39 -11.12
CA HIS A 48 -15.06 6.98 -11.12
C HIS A 48 -13.81 6.08 -11.13
N GLN A 49 -13.70 5.16 -10.17
CA GLN A 49 -12.55 4.30 -9.97
C GLN A 49 -11.22 5.08 -9.87
N GLY A 50 -11.27 6.24 -9.24
CA GLY A 50 -10.13 7.11 -9.01
C GLY A 50 -9.39 6.84 -7.69
N PRO A 51 -8.40 7.67 -7.37
CA PRO A 51 -7.60 7.53 -6.14
C PRO A 51 -8.36 7.86 -4.85
N GLY A 52 -9.65 8.26 -4.95
CA GLY A 52 -10.53 8.54 -3.81
C GLY A 52 -10.05 9.74 -2.98
N ILE A 53 -9.80 9.56 -1.69
CA ILE A 53 -9.31 10.63 -0.80
C ILE A 53 -7.84 10.40 -0.51
N VAL A 54 -7.01 11.40 -0.78
CA VAL A 54 -5.56 11.32 -0.66
C VAL A 54 -5.06 12.27 0.43
N LEU A 55 -4.37 11.74 1.41
CA LEU A 55 -3.61 12.51 2.40
C LEU A 55 -2.18 12.71 1.86
N VAL A 56 -1.80 13.95 1.70
CA VAL A 56 -0.55 14.36 1.07
C VAL A 56 0.54 14.61 2.12
N ALA A 57 1.66 13.91 1.99
CA ALA A 57 2.88 14.17 2.74
C ALA A 57 4.05 14.46 1.78
N PRO A 58 5.18 15.06 2.24
CA PRO A 58 6.34 15.35 1.40
C PRO A 58 6.91 14.09 0.73
N ASP A 59 7.13 13.04 1.50
CA ASP A 59 7.87 11.86 1.10
C ASP A 59 6.99 10.70 0.63
N PHE A 60 5.69 10.75 0.92
CA PHE A 60 4.73 9.71 0.58
C PHE A 60 3.31 10.29 0.45
N HIS A 61 2.39 9.47 -0.02
CA HIS A 61 0.95 9.69 0.08
C HIS A 61 0.28 8.47 0.66
N VAL A 62 -0.84 8.67 1.33
CA VAL A 62 -1.77 7.59 1.67
C VAL A 62 -3.13 7.93 1.13
N SER A 63 -3.88 6.93 0.67
CA SER A 63 -5.23 7.18 0.15
C SER A 63 -6.18 6.04 0.44
N VAL A 64 -7.46 6.37 0.52
CA VAL A 64 -8.54 5.40 0.40
C VAL A 64 -8.88 5.34 -1.08
N ASP A 65 -8.30 4.36 -1.76
CA ASP A 65 -8.23 4.25 -3.21
C ASP A 65 -9.29 3.29 -3.75
N GLU A 66 -9.99 3.71 -4.80
CA GLU A 66 -11.02 2.90 -5.49
C GLU A 66 -10.60 2.48 -6.91
N THR A 67 -9.34 2.72 -7.28
CA THR A 67 -8.81 2.34 -8.59
C THR A 67 -9.05 0.86 -8.88
N GLY A 68 -9.56 0.58 -10.07
CA GLY A 68 -9.90 -0.79 -10.47
C GLY A 68 -11.24 -1.29 -9.91
N GLY A 69 -12.09 -0.39 -9.37
CA GLY A 69 -13.41 -0.74 -8.84
C GLY A 69 -13.38 -1.52 -7.52
N ARG A 70 -12.25 -1.51 -6.83
CA ARG A 70 -12.09 -2.16 -5.52
C ARG A 70 -11.46 -1.19 -4.54
N ARG A 71 -12.19 -0.92 -3.46
CA ARG A 71 -11.68 -0.08 -2.37
C ARG A 71 -10.50 -0.76 -1.66
N GLY A 72 -9.52 0.04 -1.31
CA GLY A 72 -8.38 -0.37 -0.51
C GLY A 72 -7.65 0.83 0.06
N PHE A 73 -6.73 0.56 0.95
CA PHE A 73 -5.79 1.55 1.43
C PHE A 73 -4.51 1.46 0.58
N LEU A 74 -4.10 2.58 0.00
CA LEU A 74 -2.91 2.71 -0.83
C LEU A 74 -1.86 3.57 -0.13
N PHE A 75 -0.70 2.99 0.13
CA PHE A 75 0.51 3.72 0.52
C PHE A 75 1.40 3.93 -0.70
N SER A 76 1.77 5.17 -1.00
CA SER A 76 2.58 5.54 -2.18
C SER A 76 3.87 6.22 -1.75
N GLN A 77 5.01 5.52 -1.84
CA GLN A 77 6.32 6.09 -1.57
C GLN A 77 6.77 7.02 -2.70
N LYS A 78 7.11 8.27 -2.39
CA LYS A 78 7.58 9.29 -3.34
C LYS A 78 9.08 9.52 -3.24
N ALA A 79 9.56 9.80 -2.03
CA ALA A 79 10.98 10.03 -1.80
C ALA A 79 11.80 8.77 -2.11
N ARG A 80 13.02 8.98 -2.60
CA ARG A 80 13.94 7.87 -2.84
C ARG A 80 14.34 7.19 -1.54
N LEU A 81 14.30 5.87 -1.56
CA LEU A 81 14.75 5.05 -0.45
C LEU A 81 16.16 4.50 -0.72
N GLY A 82 17.01 4.55 0.29
CA GLY A 82 18.29 3.86 0.29
C GLY A 82 18.14 2.35 0.56
N GLY A 83 19.26 1.62 0.47
CA GLY A 83 19.32 0.18 0.74
C GLY A 83 19.00 -0.68 -0.47
N SER A 84 18.86 -1.99 -0.25
CA SER A 84 18.49 -2.98 -1.25
C SER A 84 17.00 -2.92 -1.61
N ASN A 85 16.59 -3.55 -2.73
CA ASN A 85 15.18 -3.65 -3.11
C ASN A 85 14.34 -4.36 -2.02
N GLN A 86 14.92 -5.37 -1.37
CA GLN A 86 14.25 -6.10 -0.29
C GLN A 86 14.00 -5.23 0.94
N GLU A 87 14.94 -4.36 1.30
CA GLU A 87 14.77 -3.40 2.40
C GLU A 87 13.76 -2.31 2.04
N ARG A 88 13.75 -1.82 0.81
CA ARG A 88 12.77 -0.84 0.32
C ARG A 88 11.36 -1.41 0.35
N LEU A 89 11.16 -2.62 -0.18
CA LEU A 89 9.88 -3.34 -0.13
C LEU A 89 9.41 -3.53 1.31
N ALA A 90 10.30 -3.95 2.20
CA ALA A 90 9.99 -4.16 3.61
C ALA A 90 9.50 -2.86 4.28
N ARG A 91 10.23 -1.73 4.10
CA ARG A 91 9.84 -0.43 4.67
C ARG A 91 8.48 0.05 4.17
N VAL A 92 8.28 0.01 2.84
CA VAL A 92 7.01 0.48 2.25
C VAL A 92 5.85 -0.39 2.69
N PHE A 93 6.05 -1.71 2.76
CA PHE A 93 5.02 -2.64 3.21
C PHE A 93 4.71 -2.46 4.71
N GLN A 94 5.72 -2.30 5.54
CA GLN A 94 5.55 -1.99 6.97
C GLN A 94 4.72 -0.72 7.15
N SER A 95 5.08 0.36 6.45
CA SER A 95 4.31 1.62 6.51
C SER A 95 2.86 1.41 6.08
N ALA A 96 2.61 0.66 5.00
CA ALA A 96 1.24 0.35 4.56
C ALA A 96 0.44 -0.39 5.64
N LEU A 97 1.03 -1.39 6.31
CA LEU A 97 0.39 -2.14 7.40
C LEU A 97 0.09 -1.24 8.61
N GLU A 98 1.02 -0.38 8.99
CA GLU A 98 0.88 0.53 10.13
C GLU A 98 -0.25 1.54 9.88
N TYR A 99 -0.34 2.11 8.68
CA TYR A 99 -1.44 2.99 8.30
C TYR A 99 -2.79 2.27 8.21
N CYS A 100 -2.85 1.05 7.69
CA CYS A 100 -4.08 0.24 7.73
C CYS A 100 -4.54 0.03 9.17
N ARG A 101 -3.61 -0.32 10.08
CA ARG A 101 -3.93 -0.52 11.50
C ARG A 101 -4.40 0.77 12.14
N ARG A 102 -3.77 1.91 11.84
CA ARG A 102 -4.18 3.23 12.31
C ARG A 102 -5.60 3.55 11.85
N LEU A 103 -5.91 3.30 10.58
CA LEU A 103 -7.24 3.56 10.02
C LEU A 103 -8.33 2.68 10.67
N GLN A 104 -8.04 1.38 10.90
CA GLN A 104 -8.97 0.48 11.59
C GLN A 104 -9.22 0.88 13.05
N ALA A 105 -8.26 1.53 13.69
CA ALA A 105 -8.38 1.99 15.08
C ALA A 105 -9.18 3.29 15.22
N GLU A 106 -9.50 3.97 14.11
CA GLU A 106 -10.27 5.22 14.14
C GLU A 106 -11.70 4.97 14.65
N PRO A 107 -12.15 5.69 15.69
CA PRO A 107 -13.47 5.47 16.29
C PRO A 107 -14.62 5.55 15.28
N ALA A 108 -14.52 6.45 14.30
CA ALA A 108 -15.54 6.64 13.25
C ALA A 108 -15.66 5.45 12.30
N LEU A 109 -14.64 4.61 12.19
CA LEU A 109 -14.53 3.48 11.26
C LEU A 109 -14.56 2.13 11.96
N GLN A 110 -14.50 2.11 13.30
CA GLN A 110 -14.42 0.89 14.09
C GLN A 110 -15.56 -0.08 13.76
N GLY A 111 -15.20 -1.29 13.37
CA GLY A 111 -16.12 -2.36 12.97
C GLY A 111 -16.75 -2.19 11.57
N LYS A 112 -16.55 -1.06 10.88
CA LYS A 112 -17.13 -0.80 9.55
C LYS A 112 -16.22 -1.22 8.41
N ILE A 113 -14.89 -1.11 8.59
CA ILE A 113 -13.88 -1.45 7.59
C ILE A 113 -12.88 -2.43 8.20
N GLU A 114 -12.55 -3.47 7.44
CA GLU A 114 -11.47 -4.41 7.71
C GLU A 114 -10.55 -4.49 6.49
N PHE A 115 -9.25 -4.71 6.71
CA PHE A 115 -8.29 -4.89 5.63
C PHE A 115 -7.98 -6.38 5.42
N ARG A 116 -7.87 -6.76 4.14
CA ARG A 116 -7.49 -8.10 3.71
C ARG A 116 -5.97 -8.20 3.62
N PHE A 117 -5.34 -8.67 4.68
CA PHE A 117 -3.88 -8.84 4.69
C PHE A 117 -3.40 -10.08 3.91
N ASP A 118 -4.33 -10.93 3.48
CA ASP A 118 -4.11 -12.05 2.59
C ASP A 118 -4.09 -11.65 1.11
N GLU A 119 -4.56 -10.44 0.76
CA GLU A 119 -4.63 -9.96 -0.62
C GLU A 119 -4.20 -8.48 -0.72
N PHE A 120 -3.21 -8.20 -1.56
CA PHE A 120 -2.73 -6.84 -1.81
C PHE A 120 -2.07 -6.71 -3.18
N GLU A 121 -1.81 -5.48 -3.59
CA GLU A 121 -1.08 -5.17 -4.82
C GLU A 121 0.21 -4.41 -4.51
N ILE A 122 1.27 -4.75 -5.26
CA ILE A 122 2.51 -3.97 -5.32
C ILE A 122 2.58 -3.34 -6.70
N VAL A 123 2.79 -2.03 -6.77
CA VAL A 123 2.81 -1.24 -8.00
C VAL A 123 4.11 -0.44 -8.06
N LEU A 124 4.71 -0.36 -9.26
CA LEU A 124 5.80 0.58 -9.53
C LEU A 124 5.25 1.82 -10.22
N ASN A 125 5.29 2.96 -9.54
CA ASN A 125 4.82 4.22 -10.08
C ASN A 125 5.94 4.98 -10.83
N ASP A 126 6.62 4.26 -11.72
CA ASP A 126 7.68 4.84 -12.56
C ASP A 126 7.66 4.24 -13.97
N ARG A 127 6.81 4.80 -14.83
CA ARG A 127 6.67 4.31 -16.20
C ARG A 127 7.90 4.54 -17.09
N LEU A 128 8.76 5.49 -16.72
CA LEU A 128 9.97 5.77 -17.50
C LEU A 128 11.03 4.68 -17.29
N LEU A 129 11.18 4.23 -16.04
CA LEU A 129 12.16 3.20 -15.68
C LEU A 129 11.58 1.78 -15.74
N ALA A 130 10.25 1.65 -15.60
CA ALA A 130 9.54 0.38 -15.61
C ALA A 130 8.26 0.48 -16.47
N PRO A 131 8.38 0.54 -17.81
CA PRO A 131 7.23 0.44 -18.68
C PRO A 131 6.57 -0.93 -18.50
N ASN A 132 5.23 -1.01 -18.52
CA ASN A 132 4.52 -2.28 -18.35
C ASN A 132 4.70 -3.17 -19.58
N GLY A 133 5.65 -4.09 -19.50
CA GLY A 133 6.01 -5.06 -20.55
C GLY A 133 6.75 -6.25 -19.92
N ASP A 134 6.99 -7.27 -20.73
CA ASP A 134 7.51 -8.57 -20.28
C ASP A 134 8.87 -8.48 -19.58
N GLU A 135 9.75 -7.59 -20.03
CA GLU A 135 11.07 -7.41 -19.42
C GLU A 135 10.97 -6.81 -18.02
N SER A 136 10.22 -5.69 -17.91
CA SER A 136 9.98 -5.03 -16.62
C SER A 136 9.25 -5.96 -15.66
N TYR A 137 8.28 -6.72 -16.16
CA TYR A 137 7.54 -7.67 -15.34
C TYR A 137 8.45 -8.79 -14.81
N ARG A 138 9.30 -9.41 -15.65
CA ARG A 138 10.24 -10.44 -15.22
C ARG A 138 11.22 -9.91 -14.17
N ALA A 139 11.77 -8.71 -14.40
CA ALA A 139 12.69 -8.08 -13.46
C ALA A 139 11.99 -7.72 -12.13
N PHE A 140 10.73 -7.25 -12.19
CA PHE A 140 9.92 -6.96 -11.02
C PHE A 140 9.57 -8.23 -10.24
N LYS A 141 9.12 -9.27 -10.94
CA LYS A 141 8.77 -10.57 -10.35
C LYS A 141 9.94 -11.18 -9.57
N ALA A 142 11.14 -11.11 -10.13
CA ALA A 142 12.36 -11.63 -9.48
C ALA A 142 12.66 -10.95 -8.13
N GLU A 143 12.24 -9.70 -7.94
CA GLU A 143 12.37 -8.97 -6.67
C GLU A 143 11.20 -9.25 -5.72
N ILE A 144 9.99 -9.44 -6.26
CA ILE A 144 8.78 -9.65 -5.46
C ILE A 144 8.72 -11.07 -4.88
N GLU A 145 9.09 -12.11 -5.64
CA GLU A 145 9.01 -13.50 -5.18
C GLU A 145 9.77 -13.76 -3.87
N PRO A 146 11.05 -13.36 -3.71
CA PRO A 146 11.76 -13.58 -2.45
C PRO A 146 11.20 -12.73 -1.30
N PHE A 147 10.69 -11.52 -1.59
CA PHE A 147 10.03 -10.69 -0.60
C PHE A 147 8.76 -11.35 -0.06
N VAL A 148 7.88 -11.79 -0.96
CA VAL A 148 6.60 -12.41 -0.62
C VAL A 148 6.80 -13.76 0.06
N SER A 149 7.77 -14.58 -0.40
CA SER A 149 8.13 -15.84 0.26
C SER A 149 8.53 -15.62 1.72
N ARG A 150 9.37 -14.62 1.99
CA ARG A 150 9.74 -14.26 3.37
C ARG A 150 8.56 -13.72 4.16
N LEU A 151 7.75 -12.84 3.55
CA LEU A 151 6.59 -12.21 4.18
C LEU A 151 5.58 -13.25 4.69
N PHE A 152 5.33 -14.30 3.92
CA PHE A 152 4.41 -15.37 4.27
C PHE A 152 5.08 -16.63 4.86
N GLY A 153 6.36 -16.55 5.24
CA GLY A 153 7.09 -17.68 5.85
C GLY A 153 7.19 -18.91 4.93
N GLY A 154 7.22 -18.69 3.62
CA GLY A 154 7.26 -19.76 2.62
C GLY A 154 5.90 -20.39 2.28
N ALA A 155 4.80 -19.90 2.86
CA ALA A 155 3.46 -20.37 2.50
C ALA A 155 3.13 -20.08 1.02
N PRO A 156 2.33 -20.94 0.36
CA PRO A 156 1.99 -20.75 -1.05
C PRO A 156 1.19 -19.47 -1.28
N VAL A 157 1.56 -18.73 -2.32
CA VAL A 157 0.88 -17.50 -2.76
C VAL A 157 0.62 -17.53 -4.25
N SER A 158 -0.45 -16.88 -4.68
CA SER A 158 -0.72 -16.59 -6.09
C SER A 158 -0.15 -15.22 -6.45
N LEU A 159 0.53 -15.12 -7.58
CA LEU A 159 1.05 -13.88 -8.16
C LEU A 159 0.39 -13.64 -9.50
N GLN A 160 -0.35 -12.54 -9.65
CA GLN A 160 -1.06 -12.18 -10.88
C GLN A 160 -0.52 -10.86 -11.44
N GLN A 161 -0.17 -10.88 -12.71
CA GLN A 161 0.30 -9.69 -13.45
C GLN A 161 -0.86 -8.82 -13.92
N GLU A 162 -0.67 -7.49 -13.93
CA GLU A 162 -1.50 -6.57 -14.70
C GLU A 162 -1.17 -6.72 -16.19
N SER A 163 -2.14 -7.13 -17.00
CA SER A 163 -1.96 -7.39 -18.43
C SER A 163 -2.14 -6.17 -19.33
N ASP A 164 -2.79 -5.09 -18.85
CA ASP A 164 -2.99 -3.87 -19.64
C ASP A 164 -1.69 -3.04 -19.66
N ALA A 165 -0.99 -3.05 -20.80
CA ALA A 165 0.26 -2.31 -21.02
C ALA A 165 0.14 -0.77 -20.80
N ARG A 166 -1.07 -0.23 -20.85
CA ARG A 166 -1.34 1.20 -20.57
C ARG A 166 -1.30 1.52 -19.08
N ARG A 167 -1.42 0.50 -18.21
CA ARG A 167 -1.32 0.64 -16.77
C ARG A 167 0.13 0.56 -16.30
N ARG A 168 0.37 0.88 -15.03
CA ARG A 168 1.69 0.73 -14.38
C ARG A 168 1.98 -0.75 -14.15
N VAL A 169 3.26 -1.11 -14.11
CA VAL A 169 3.68 -2.46 -13.69
C VAL A 169 3.10 -2.74 -12.30
N ARG A 170 2.34 -3.81 -12.21
CA ARG A 170 1.59 -4.18 -11.01
C ARG A 170 1.57 -5.68 -10.84
N MET A 171 1.66 -6.12 -9.61
CA MET A 171 1.47 -7.51 -9.22
C MET A 171 0.47 -7.59 -8.08
N ARG A 172 -0.57 -8.39 -8.26
CA ARG A 172 -1.49 -8.77 -7.19
C ARG A 172 -0.97 -10.04 -6.54
N ILE A 173 -0.89 -9.99 -5.23
CA ILE A 173 -0.45 -11.09 -4.37
C ILE A 173 -1.67 -11.57 -3.59
N GLN A 174 -1.87 -12.89 -3.54
CA GLN A 174 -2.91 -13.51 -2.73
C GLN A 174 -2.36 -14.73 -2.01
N ALA A 175 -2.37 -14.71 -0.68
CA ALA A 175 -2.07 -15.87 0.15
C ALA A 175 -3.19 -16.90 0.08
N MET A 176 -2.83 -18.19 0.15
CA MET A 176 -3.80 -19.29 0.10
C MET A 176 -4.40 -19.64 1.47
N ALA A 177 -3.93 -18.99 2.53
CA ALA A 177 -4.40 -19.16 3.91
C ALA A 177 -4.63 -17.81 4.57
N PRO A 178 -5.51 -17.72 5.58
CA PRO A 178 -5.68 -16.53 6.38
C PRO A 178 -4.36 -16.06 6.99
N VAL A 179 -4.14 -14.76 7.04
CA VAL A 179 -2.90 -14.15 7.50
C VAL A 179 -3.18 -13.18 8.63
N ASP A 180 -2.39 -13.29 9.69
CA ASP A 180 -2.42 -12.36 10.81
C ASP A 180 -1.46 -11.18 10.54
N ILE A 181 -1.93 -9.97 10.78
CA ILE A 181 -1.13 -8.74 10.62
C ILE A 181 0.10 -8.75 11.54
N ALA A 182 -0.01 -9.31 12.76
CA ALA A 182 1.12 -9.37 13.69
C ALA A 182 2.25 -10.25 13.14
N ALA A 183 1.90 -11.37 12.49
CA ALA A 183 2.86 -12.23 11.80
C ALA A 183 3.54 -11.49 10.64
N LEU A 184 2.78 -10.76 9.82
CA LEU A 184 3.34 -9.96 8.72
C LEU A 184 4.32 -8.89 9.24
N LEU A 185 3.93 -8.12 10.25
CA LEU A 185 4.78 -7.11 10.87
C LEU A 185 6.07 -7.73 11.45
N SER A 186 5.98 -8.89 12.09
CA SER A 186 7.14 -9.63 12.59
C SER A 186 8.10 -10.02 11.48
N HIS A 187 7.59 -10.56 10.36
CA HIS A 187 8.40 -11.01 9.23
C HIS A 187 9.04 -9.84 8.46
N VAL A 188 8.36 -8.69 8.41
CA VAL A 188 8.89 -7.47 7.79
C VAL A 188 9.91 -6.79 8.69
N GLY A 189 9.64 -6.69 10.01
CA GLY A 189 10.44 -5.94 10.99
C GLY A 189 11.78 -6.60 11.34
N ALA A 190 11.98 -7.87 11.06
CA ALA A 190 13.18 -8.61 11.42
C ALA A 190 14.50 -8.07 10.81
N LYS A 191 14.46 -7.07 9.91
CA LYS A 191 15.64 -6.38 9.34
C LYS A 191 15.45 -4.89 9.01
N ALA A 192 14.35 -4.25 9.39
CA ALA A 192 14.12 -2.83 9.11
C ALA A 192 14.41 -1.95 10.34
N ASN A 193 15.67 -1.90 10.79
CA ASN A 193 16.13 -0.84 11.69
C ASN A 193 16.33 0.46 10.90
N GLY A 194 15.31 1.31 10.81
CA GLY A 194 15.45 2.62 10.20
C GLY A 194 14.12 3.33 9.97
N GLN A 195 13.87 4.32 10.81
CA GLN A 195 12.83 5.36 10.73
C GLN A 195 11.43 4.92 10.25
N ALA A 196 10.58 4.59 11.20
CA ALA A 196 9.13 4.62 11.01
C ALA A 196 8.69 6.07 10.86
N TYR A 197 7.85 6.37 9.88
CA TYR A 197 7.25 7.70 9.64
C TYR A 197 6.13 8.04 10.65
N ILE A 198 6.02 7.31 11.75
CA ILE A 198 4.97 7.50 12.76
C ILE A 198 5.62 7.92 14.06
N ASN A 199 5.53 9.21 14.38
CA ASN A 199 5.57 9.76 15.71
C ASN A 199 4.19 10.29 16.07
#